data_82e792dfd58233b0dbe362cf88a777b6
#
_entry.id   82e792dfd58233b0dbe362cf88a777b6
#
_cell.length_a   1.000
_cell.length_b   1.000
_cell.length_c   1.000
_cell.angle_alpha   90.00
_cell.angle_beta   90.00
_cell.angle_gamma   90.00
#
_symmetry.space_group_name_H-M   'P 1'
#
loop_
_entity.id
_entity.type
_entity.pdbx_description
1 polymer ?
#
loop_
_entity_poly.entity_id
_entity_poly.type
_entity_poly.pdbx_seq_one_letter_code
_entity_poly.pdbx_strand_id
1 'polypeptide(L)'
;MAGLWCAGLGFGDAELIDAAKAQLDRLPYYHLFGGRTHEPAIELAEKIKDLYPVPMARVFYCSSGSEANDTNIRIVRHYWSCLGKPEKNVIISRFNAYHGSTLGGASLGGMVPMHSQGSLPIPGIHHIKQPNWYAEGGDMDPSDFVLARARELETAIAELGEDNVAAFIAEPVQGAGGVIVPPDTYWTEIKRICEERDILFIADEVICGFGRTGNWF
;
A
#
# COMPACT_ATOMS: atom_id res chain seq x y z
N MET A 1 -5.29 1.52 -24.71
CA MET A 1 -4.69 2.25 -23.56
C MET A 1 -5.51 1.91 -22.31
N ALA A 2 -4.85 1.59 -21.19
CA ALA A 2 -5.55 1.14 -19.96
C ALA A 2 -5.98 2.29 -19.03
N GLY A 3 -5.91 3.56 -19.48
CA GLY A 3 -6.29 4.71 -18.66
C GLY A 3 -5.52 4.84 -17.36
N LEU A 4 -4.21 4.56 -17.37
CA LEU A 4 -3.33 4.55 -16.19
C LEU A 4 -3.91 3.67 -15.07
N TRP A 5 -4.26 2.43 -15.39
CA TRP A 5 -4.85 1.42 -14.49
C TRP A 5 -6.33 1.68 -14.09
N CYS A 6 -6.95 2.80 -14.52
CA CYS A 6 -8.26 3.22 -14.03
C CYS A 6 -9.44 2.87 -14.96
N ALA A 7 -9.22 2.27 -16.11
CA ALA A 7 -10.25 2.00 -17.12
C ALA A 7 -10.55 0.51 -17.32
N GLY A 8 -10.66 -0.25 -16.22
CA GLY A 8 -10.98 -1.68 -16.29
C GLY A 8 -12.32 -2.00 -16.95
N LEU A 9 -13.30 -1.11 -16.82
CA LEU A 9 -14.63 -1.20 -17.45
C LEU A 9 -14.76 -0.34 -18.71
N GLY A 10 -13.65 0.25 -19.21
CA GLY A 10 -13.66 1.16 -20.35
C GLY A 10 -13.84 2.63 -19.94
N PHE A 11 -14.04 3.52 -20.92
CA PHE A 11 -14.05 4.98 -20.72
C PHE A 11 -15.46 5.59 -20.72
N GLY A 12 -16.51 4.82 -20.94
CA GLY A 12 -17.83 5.38 -21.14
C GLY A 12 -18.95 4.41 -20.70
N ASP A 13 -18.76 3.74 -19.55
CA ASP A 13 -19.76 2.87 -18.99
C ASP A 13 -21.00 3.68 -18.57
N ALA A 14 -22.14 3.38 -19.20
CA ALA A 14 -23.37 4.15 -19.01
C ALA A 14 -23.96 4.00 -17.61
N GLU A 15 -23.87 2.82 -17.01
CA GLU A 15 -24.38 2.56 -15.66
C GLU A 15 -23.64 3.40 -14.61
N LEU A 16 -22.31 3.46 -14.71
CA LEU A 16 -21.47 4.29 -13.82
C LEU A 16 -21.74 5.79 -14.01
N ILE A 17 -21.93 6.22 -15.26
CA ILE A 17 -22.24 7.62 -15.59
C ILE A 17 -23.60 8.01 -15.00
N ASP A 18 -24.62 7.17 -15.16
CA ASP A 18 -25.97 7.46 -14.69
C ASP A 18 -26.06 7.40 -13.15
N ALA A 19 -25.36 6.48 -12.51
CA ALA A 19 -25.22 6.46 -11.04
C ALA A 19 -24.61 7.76 -10.50
N ALA A 20 -23.54 8.25 -11.15
CA ALA A 20 -22.90 9.52 -10.77
C ALA A 20 -23.85 10.71 -10.93
N LYS A 21 -24.57 10.81 -12.06
CA LYS A 21 -25.58 11.87 -12.29
C LYS A 21 -26.67 11.83 -11.22
N ALA A 22 -27.25 10.67 -10.95
CA ALA A 22 -28.30 10.50 -9.96
C ALA A 22 -27.84 10.94 -8.56
N GLN A 23 -26.60 10.64 -8.18
CA GLN A 23 -26.05 11.08 -6.91
C GLN A 23 -25.78 12.59 -6.87
N LEU A 24 -25.30 13.19 -7.96
CA LEU A 24 -25.10 14.64 -8.07
C LEU A 24 -26.43 15.40 -7.97
N ASP A 25 -27.52 14.88 -8.55
CA ASP A 25 -28.87 15.48 -8.44
C ASP A 25 -29.42 15.38 -7.01
N ARG A 26 -29.11 14.30 -6.27
CA ARG A 26 -29.58 14.07 -4.90
C ARG A 26 -28.78 14.84 -3.87
N LEU A 27 -27.44 14.74 -3.89
CA LEU A 27 -26.52 15.39 -2.96
C LEU A 27 -25.13 15.49 -3.61
N PRO A 28 -24.81 16.63 -4.25
CA PRO A 28 -23.55 16.77 -5.00
C PRO A 28 -22.32 16.85 -4.12
N TYR A 29 -22.47 17.33 -2.88
CA TYR A 29 -21.37 17.46 -1.93
C TYR A 29 -21.84 17.39 -0.48
N TYR A 30 -21.10 16.64 0.34
CA TYR A 30 -21.11 16.74 1.80
C TYR A 30 -19.80 16.21 2.38
N HIS A 31 -19.41 16.70 3.55
CA HIS A 31 -18.14 16.31 4.17
C HIS A 31 -18.31 15.18 5.21
N LEU A 32 -17.21 14.48 5.52
CA LEU A 32 -17.15 13.41 6.52
C LEU A 32 -16.43 13.85 7.82
N PHE A 33 -16.47 15.14 8.15
CA PHE A 33 -15.76 15.70 9.28
C PHE A 33 -16.68 15.98 10.47
N GLY A 34 -16.14 15.90 11.70
CA GLY A 34 -16.86 16.28 12.92
C GLY A 34 -18.05 15.38 13.26
N GLY A 35 -17.94 14.07 13.00
CA GLY A 35 -19.00 13.10 13.28
C GLY A 35 -20.17 13.14 12.29
N ARG A 36 -20.01 13.82 11.16
CA ARG A 36 -20.98 13.86 10.06
C ARG A 36 -20.65 12.84 8.99
N THR A 37 -21.68 12.37 8.28
CA THR A 37 -21.54 11.40 7.19
C THR A 37 -22.72 11.51 6.23
N HIS A 38 -22.75 10.71 5.18
CA HIS A 38 -23.83 10.56 4.23
C HIS A 38 -23.97 9.09 3.80
N GLU A 39 -25.15 8.75 3.32
CA GLU A 39 -25.53 7.38 2.97
C GLU A 39 -24.51 6.64 2.07
N PRO A 40 -24.09 7.20 0.91
CA PRO A 40 -23.14 6.49 0.05
C PRO A 40 -21.78 6.15 0.74
N ALA A 41 -21.32 6.98 1.66
CA ALA A 41 -20.10 6.68 2.40
C ALA A 41 -20.28 5.53 3.41
N ILE A 42 -21.45 5.46 4.06
CA ILE A 42 -21.79 4.37 4.99
C ILE A 42 -21.89 3.06 4.21
N GLU A 43 -22.69 3.03 3.16
CA GLU A 43 -22.92 1.85 2.31
C GLU A 43 -21.59 1.32 1.72
N LEU A 44 -20.74 2.23 1.21
CA LEU A 44 -19.43 1.86 0.68
C LEU A 44 -18.52 1.28 1.77
N ALA A 45 -18.51 1.86 2.98
CA ALA A 45 -17.71 1.35 4.08
C ALA A 45 -18.13 -0.07 4.50
N GLU A 46 -19.43 -0.32 4.59
CA GLU A 46 -19.96 -1.65 4.89
C GLU A 46 -19.56 -2.65 3.80
N LYS A 47 -19.79 -2.29 2.54
CA LYS A 47 -19.43 -3.15 1.40
C LYS A 47 -17.92 -3.46 1.32
N ILE A 48 -17.06 -2.48 1.54
CA ILE A 48 -15.60 -2.71 1.58
C ILE A 48 -15.23 -3.67 2.70
N LYS A 49 -15.81 -3.51 3.89
CA LYS A 49 -15.54 -4.41 5.02
C LYS A 49 -15.96 -5.85 4.74
N ASP A 50 -17.06 -6.04 4.03
CA ASP A 50 -17.55 -7.38 3.65
C ASP A 50 -16.70 -8.03 2.56
N LEU A 51 -16.10 -7.23 1.67
CA LEU A 51 -15.27 -7.72 0.56
C LEU A 51 -13.81 -7.97 0.97
N TYR A 52 -13.33 -7.32 2.03
CA TYR A 52 -11.93 -7.41 2.44
C TYR A 52 -11.63 -8.77 3.09
N PRO A 53 -10.49 -9.42 2.76
CA PRO A 53 -10.23 -10.81 3.16
C PRO A 53 -9.96 -11.01 4.66
N VAL A 54 -9.78 -9.92 5.40
CA VAL A 54 -9.60 -9.96 6.87
C VAL A 54 -10.57 -8.99 7.54
N PRO A 55 -10.97 -9.22 8.82
CA PRO A 55 -11.89 -8.34 9.52
C PRO A 55 -11.34 -6.91 9.62
N MET A 56 -12.09 -5.94 9.07
CA MET A 56 -11.76 -4.52 9.13
C MET A 56 -12.68 -3.77 10.08
N ALA A 57 -12.10 -2.99 11.00
CA ALA A 57 -12.87 -2.22 11.97
C ALA A 57 -13.45 -0.93 11.37
N ARG A 58 -12.70 -0.27 10.50
CA ARG A 58 -13.03 1.08 9.97
C ARG A 58 -12.55 1.22 8.52
N VAL A 59 -13.21 2.13 7.80
CA VAL A 59 -12.75 2.66 6.51
C VAL A 59 -12.49 4.15 6.70
N PHE A 60 -11.32 4.61 6.26
CA PHE A 60 -10.94 6.02 6.21
C PHE A 60 -10.83 6.45 4.75
N TYR A 61 -11.57 7.50 4.40
CA TYR A 61 -11.62 8.01 3.03
C TYR A 61 -10.59 9.11 2.80
N CYS A 62 -9.89 9.02 1.68
CA CYS A 62 -8.92 10.00 1.21
C CYS A 62 -9.21 10.38 -0.23
N SER A 63 -8.58 11.46 -0.70
CA SER A 63 -8.73 11.94 -2.08
C SER A 63 -7.75 11.26 -3.05
N SER A 64 -6.71 10.59 -2.54
CA SER A 64 -5.69 9.93 -3.36
C SER A 64 -4.91 8.88 -2.56
N GLY A 65 -4.22 7.97 -3.27
CA GLY A 65 -3.28 7.04 -2.64
C GLY A 65 -2.10 7.76 -1.97
N SER A 66 -1.66 8.90 -2.49
CA SER A 66 -0.61 9.72 -1.86
C SER A 66 -1.04 10.23 -0.48
N GLU A 67 -2.26 10.76 -0.38
CA GLU A 67 -2.84 11.21 0.90
C GLU A 67 -3.05 10.04 1.87
N ALA A 68 -3.50 8.88 1.34
CA ALA A 68 -3.65 7.68 2.14
C ALA A 68 -2.31 7.25 2.76
N ASN A 69 -1.23 7.26 1.98
CA ASN A 69 0.08 6.84 2.46
C ASN A 69 0.74 7.86 3.41
N ASP A 70 0.56 9.16 3.20
CA ASP A 70 0.95 10.17 4.19
C ASP A 70 0.19 9.98 5.52
N THR A 71 -1.09 9.64 5.43
CA THR A 71 -1.92 9.32 6.60
C THR A 71 -1.46 8.02 7.27
N ASN A 72 -1.11 6.99 6.51
CA ASN A 72 -0.59 5.73 7.02
C ASN A 72 0.69 5.92 7.83
N ILE A 73 1.64 6.77 7.39
CA ILE A 73 2.85 7.08 8.16
C ILE A 73 2.47 7.61 9.55
N ARG A 74 1.51 8.55 9.62
CA ARG A 74 1.05 9.12 10.89
C ARG A 74 0.34 8.09 11.76
N ILE A 75 -0.57 7.29 11.18
CA ILE A 75 -1.34 6.27 11.89
C ILE A 75 -0.42 5.22 12.48
N VAL A 76 0.54 4.70 11.71
CA VAL A 76 1.52 3.70 12.17
C VAL A 76 2.31 4.21 13.36
N ARG A 77 2.89 5.41 13.27
CA ARG A 77 3.66 6.01 14.36
C ARG A 77 2.80 6.29 15.59
N HIS A 78 1.57 6.76 15.39
CA HIS A 78 0.63 7.01 16.49
C HIS A 78 0.18 5.70 17.16
N TYR A 79 -0.09 4.67 16.39
CA TYR A 79 -0.45 3.34 16.90
C TYR A 79 0.60 2.81 17.90
N TRP A 80 1.87 2.80 17.50
CA TRP A 80 2.95 2.34 18.35
C TRP A 80 3.17 3.25 19.56
N SER A 81 3.03 4.56 19.40
CA SER A 81 3.08 5.50 20.51
C SER A 81 1.96 5.24 21.55
N CYS A 82 0.73 4.94 21.11
CA CYS A 82 -0.37 4.58 22.00
C CYS A 82 -0.13 3.26 22.76
N LEU A 83 0.66 2.36 22.20
CA LEU A 83 1.08 1.11 22.84
C LEU A 83 2.33 1.28 23.73
N GLY A 84 2.81 2.51 23.93
CA GLY A 84 4.00 2.80 24.75
C GLY A 84 5.32 2.45 24.06
N LYS A 85 5.35 2.32 22.73
CA LYS A 85 6.52 2.00 21.89
C LYS A 85 6.83 3.14 20.90
N PRO A 86 7.06 4.40 21.32
CA PRO A 86 7.22 5.54 20.41
C PRO A 86 8.49 5.46 19.54
N GLU A 87 9.48 4.66 19.91
CA GLU A 87 10.69 4.38 19.13
C GLU A 87 10.39 3.59 17.87
N LYS A 88 9.30 2.80 17.88
CA LYS A 88 8.86 1.96 16.77
C LYS A 88 8.21 2.83 15.68
N ASN A 89 9.03 3.49 14.85
CA ASN A 89 8.60 4.52 13.91
C ASN A 89 9.21 4.40 12.49
N VAL A 90 10.09 3.42 12.26
CA VAL A 90 10.69 3.15 10.95
C VAL A 90 9.71 2.33 10.10
N ILE A 91 9.49 2.75 8.87
CA ILE A 91 8.70 2.00 7.88
C ILE A 91 9.65 1.48 6.80
N ILE A 92 9.59 0.18 6.52
CA ILE A 92 10.38 -0.44 5.46
C ILE A 92 9.51 -0.54 4.21
N SER A 93 10.09 -0.21 3.05
CA SER A 93 9.50 -0.33 1.72
C SER A 93 10.47 -1.02 0.75
N ARG A 94 10.17 -1.01 -0.54
CA ARG A 94 11.01 -1.63 -1.56
C ARG A 94 11.56 -0.62 -2.56
N PHE A 95 12.75 -0.85 -3.08
CA PHE A 95 13.24 -0.12 -4.25
C PHE A 95 12.27 -0.29 -5.44
N ASN A 96 12.18 0.74 -6.26
CA ASN A 96 11.25 0.86 -7.39
C ASN A 96 9.76 0.77 -7.03
N ALA A 97 9.36 0.76 -5.76
CA ALA A 97 7.97 0.90 -5.35
C ALA A 97 7.46 2.31 -5.67
N TYR A 98 6.16 2.43 -5.90
CA TYR A 98 5.48 3.72 -6.06
C TYR A 98 4.33 3.83 -5.06
N HIS A 99 4.45 4.75 -4.12
CA HIS A 99 3.46 4.94 -3.06
C HIS A 99 2.86 6.36 -3.03
N GLY A 100 3.10 7.14 -4.07
CA GLY A 100 2.55 8.49 -4.20
C GLY A 100 3.59 9.55 -4.54
N SER A 101 3.13 10.80 -4.70
CA SER A 101 3.95 11.95 -5.09
C SER A 101 4.07 13.05 -4.02
N THR A 102 3.41 12.88 -2.87
CA THR A 102 3.64 13.71 -1.67
C THR A 102 4.99 13.39 -1.03
N LEU A 103 5.47 14.19 -0.10
CA LEU A 103 6.76 13.93 0.56
C LEU A 103 6.81 12.56 1.24
N GLY A 104 5.75 12.16 1.93
CA GLY A 104 5.64 10.84 2.54
C GLY A 104 5.50 9.75 1.49
N GLY A 105 4.56 9.88 0.55
CA GLY A 105 4.37 8.91 -0.53
C GLY A 105 5.61 8.70 -1.38
N ALA A 106 6.32 9.77 -1.77
CA ALA A 106 7.56 9.70 -2.52
C ALA A 106 8.71 9.11 -1.71
N SER A 107 8.71 9.32 -0.38
CA SER A 107 9.70 8.72 0.52
C SER A 107 9.48 7.22 0.71
N LEU A 108 8.22 6.78 0.85
CA LEU A 108 7.85 5.36 0.87
C LEU A 108 8.14 4.69 -0.47
N GLY A 109 7.94 5.41 -1.58
CA GLY A 109 8.40 4.99 -2.90
C GLY A 109 9.91 4.80 -2.93
N GLY A 110 10.39 3.86 -3.77
CA GLY A 110 11.82 3.54 -3.90
C GLY A 110 12.41 3.93 -5.25
N MET A 111 11.76 4.84 -5.96
CA MET A 111 12.21 5.26 -7.30
C MET A 111 13.35 6.29 -7.20
N VAL A 112 14.53 5.92 -7.68
CA VAL A 112 15.75 6.78 -7.68
C VAL A 112 15.49 8.17 -8.28
N PRO A 113 14.77 8.34 -9.42
CA PRO A 113 14.50 9.67 -9.97
C PRO A 113 13.67 10.58 -9.05
N MET A 114 12.82 10.02 -8.20
CA MET A 114 12.07 10.80 -7.20
C MET A 114 12.96 11.19 -6.03
N HIS A 115 13.77 10.26 -5.54
CA HIS A 115 14.70 10.53 -4.44
C HIS A 115 15.79 11.56 -4.81
N SER A 116 16.20 11.59 -6.08
CA SER A 116 17.18 12.57 -6.57
C SER A 116 16.68 14.02 -6.61
N GLN A 117 15.39 14.25 -6.38
CA GLN A 117 14.81 15.60 -6.29
C GLN A 117 15.15 16.34 -4.98
N GLY A 118 15.90 15.70 -4.09
CA GLY A 118 16.45 16.29 -2.89
C GLY A 118 15.68 16.03 -1.61
N SER A 119 16.42 15.82 -0.54
CA SER A 119 15.88 15.58 0.80
C SER A 119 14.93 14.36 0.94
N LEU A 120 14.94 13.41 0.02
CA LEU A 120 14.19 12.17 0.09
C LEU A 120 15.16 10.97 0.20
N PRO A 121 14.73 9.88 0.89
CA PRO A 121 13.52 9.78 1.70
C PRO A 121 13.61 10.60 2.99
N ILE A 122 12.44 10.93 3.56
CA ILE A 122 12.38 11.53 4.90
C ILE A 122 12.89 10.54 5.97
N PRO A 123 13.36 11.03 7.14
CA PRO A 123 13.84 10.15 8.21
C PRO A 123 12.81 9.10 8.66
N GLY A 124 13.29 7.87 8.92
CA GLY A 124 12.46 6.75 9.34
C GLY A 124 11.84 5.96 8.19
N ILE A 125 12.31 6.13 6.97
CA ILE A 125 11.95 5.27 5.82
C ILE A 125 13.19 4.52 5.35
N HIS A 126 13.09 3.21 5.21
CA HIS A 126 14.16 2.33 4.76
C HIS A 126 13.69 1.50 3.55
N HIS A 127 14.61 1.13 2.64
CA HIS A 127 14.27 0.37 1.45
C HIS A 127 15.09 -0.92 1.36
N ILE A 128 14.38 -2.02 1.05
CA ILE A 128 14.97 -3.31 0.71
C ILE A 128 14.81 -3.58 -0.79
N LYS A 129 15.49 -4.61 -1.30
CA LYS A 129 15.39 -4.95 -2.72
C LYS A 129 14.01 -5.46 -3.10
N GLN A 130 13.66 -5.21 -4.35
CA GLN A 130 12.42 -5.68 -4.98
C GLN A 130 12.53 -7.17 -5.37
N PRO A 131 11.41 -7.90 -5.46
CA PRO A 131 11.41 -9.31 -5.89
C PRO A 131 11.40 -9.47 -7.43
N ASN A 132 12.28 -8.77 -8.13
CA ASN A 132 12.34 -8.78 -9.59
C ASN A 132 13.26 -9.90 -10.11
N TRP A 133 12.75 -11.12 -10.11
CA TRP A 133 13.50 -12.28 -10.60
C TRP A 133 13.96 -12.12 -12.05
N TYR A 134 13.10 -11.57 -12.91
CA TYR A 134 13.43 -11.41 -14.34
C TYR A 134 14.69 -10.56 -14.57
N ALA A 135 14.89 -9.51 -13.77
CA ALA A 135 16.04 -8.63 -13.90
C ALA A 135 17.26 -9.06 -13.05
N GLU A 136 17.03 -9.74 -11.94
CA GLU A 136 18.06 -9.95 -10.90
C GLU A 136 18.25 -11.44 -10.52
N GLY A 137 17.38 -12.33 -10.96
CA GLY A 137 17.40 -13.76 -10.55
C GLY A 137 18.51 -14.58 -11.15
N GLY A 138 18.99 -14.21 -12.36
CA GLY A 138 20.01 -14.99 -13.06
C GLY A 138 19.55 -16.44 -13.30
N ASP A 139 20.37 -17.41 -12.86
CA ASP A 139 20.10 -18.84 -12.97
C ASP A 139 19.35 -19.40 -11.73
N MET A 140 18.95 -18.58 -10.76
CA MET A 140 18.22 -19.03 -9.58
C MET A 140 16.78 -19.44 -9.95
N ASP A 141 16.26 -20.47 -9.26
CA ASP A 141 14.82 -20.74 -9.29
C ASP A 141 14.02 -19.50 -8.82
N PRO A 142 12.92 -19.15 -9.51
CA PRO A 142 12.12 -17.99 -9.13
C PRO A 142 11.65 -17.98 -7.69
N SER A 143 11.23 -19.15 -7.16
CA SER A 143 10.74 -19.26 -5.79
C SER A 143 11.87 -19.08 -4.77
N ASP A 144 13.04 -19.64 -5.03
CA ASP A 144 14.21 -19.49 -4.15
C ASP A 144 14.71 -18.04 -4.14
N PHE A 145 14.75 -17.41 -5.32
CA PHE A 145 15.13 -16.01 -5.43
C PHE A 145 14.19 -15.10 -4.62
N VAL A 146 12.87 -15.21 -4.81
CA VAL A 146 11.94 -14.32 -4.11
C VAL A 146 11.85 -14.62 -2.61
N LEU A 147 12.09 -15.85 -2.20
CA LEU A 147 12.20 -16.20 -0.79
C LEU A 147 13.43 -15.53 -0.16
N ALA A 148 14.57 -15.52 -0.86
CA ALA A 148 15.76 -14.77 -0.42
C ALA A 148 15.48 -13.26 -0.33
N ARG A 149 14.74 -12.70 -1.30
CA ARG A 149 14.32 -11.29 -1.26
C ARG A 149 13.36 -10.99 -0.10
N ALA A 150 12.41 -11.87 0.19
CA ALA A 150 11.52 -11.70 1.34
C ALA A 150 12.31 -11.68 2.67
N ARG A 151 13.31 -12.54 2.80
CA ARG A 151 14.18 -12.61 3.99
C ARG A 151 15.09 -11.39 4.16
N GLU A 152 15.31 -10.58 3.14
CA GLU A 152 15.99 -9.28 3.31
C GLU A 152 15.21 -8.36 4.27
N LEU A 153 13.88 -8.51 4.39
CA LEU A 153 13.09 -7.81 5.40
C LEU A 153 13.56 -8.18 6.82
N GLU A 154 13.78 -9.47 7.08
CA GLU A 154 14.24 -9.93 8.39
C GLU A 154 15.66 -9.40 8.71
N THR A 155 16.54 -9.39 7.73
CA THR A 155 17.88 -8.80 7.85
C THR A 155 17.81 -7.30 8.15
N ALA A 156 16.98 -6.55 7.41
CA ALA A 156 16.82 -5.12 7.62
C ALA A 156 16.22 -4.80 9.01
N ILE A 157 15.26 -5.59 9.49
CA ILE A 157 14.72 -5.44 10.85
C ILE A 157 15.81 -5.64 11.91
N ALA A 158 16.68 -6.65 11.74
CA ALA A 158 17.78 -6.90 12.68
C ALA A 158 18.82 -5.76 12.67
N GLU A 159 19.15 -5.21 11.50
CA GLU A 159 20.09 -4.10 11.35
C GLU A 159 19.54 -2.77 11.89
N LEU A 160 18.28 -2.49 11.69
CA LEU A 160 17.61 -1.28 12.17
C LEU A 160 17.25 -1.34 13.67
N GLY A 161 17.22 -2.56 14.23
CA GLY A 161 16.69 -2.85 15.56
C GLY A 161 15.20 -3.12 15.53
N GLU A 162 14.78 -4.27 16.03
CA GLU A 162 13.37 -4.74 16.01
C GLU A 162 12.42 -3.76 16.68
N ASP A 163 12.86 -3.14 17.77
CA ASP A 163 12.09 -2.14 18.52
C ASP A 163 11.90 -0.81 17.77
N ASN A 164 12.63 -0.58 16.68
CA ASN A 164 12.51 0.64 15.88
C ASN A 164 11.59 0.46 14.65
N VAL A 165 11.40 -0.78 14.17
CA VAL A 165 10.65 -1.04 12.94
C VAL A 165 9.15 -1.14 13.24
N ALA A 166 8.39 -0.25 12.64
CA ALA A 166 6.95 -0.10 12.87
C ALA A 166 6.09 -0.86 11.87
N ALA A 167 6.48 -0.84 10.59
CA ALA A 167 5.69 -1.42 9.51
C ALA A 167 6.54 -1.79 8.29
N PHE A 168 6.00 -2.69 7.48
CA PHE A 168 6.40 -2.91 6.09
C PHE A 168 5.27 -2.50 5.16
N ILE A 169 5.55 -1.73 4.11
CA ILE A 169 4.59 -1.36 3.07
C ILE A 169 4.99 -1.92 1.72
N ALA A 170 4.01 -2.46 0.98
CA ALA A 170 4.26 -3.01 -0.34
C ALA A 170 3.01 -3.06 -1.23
N GLU A 171 3.22 -2.90 -2.54
CA GLU A 171 2.23 -3.22 -3.57
C GLU A 171 2.19 -4.74 -3.77
N PRO A 172 1.03 -5.39 -3.88
CA PRO A 172 0.96 -6.83 -4.24
C PRO A 172 1.67 -7.14 -5.56
N VAL A 173 1.51 -6.28 -6.56
CA VAL A 173 2.27 -6.22 -7.81
C VAL A 173 2.85 -4.82 -7.92
N GLN A 174 4.18 -4.69 -8.03
CA GLN A 174 4.80 -3.38 -8.23
C GLN A 174 4.49 -2.86 -9.63
N GLY A 175 3.48 -2.00 -9.74
CA GLY A 175 2.98 -1.52 -11.03
C GLY A 175 3.96 -0.60 -11.74
N ALA A 176 4.17 0.59 -11.22
CA ALA A 176 5.05 1.61 -11.80
C ALA A 176 6.53 1.17 -11.85
N GLY A 177 6.94 0.30 -10.93
CA GLY A 177 8.29 -0.28 -10.87
C GLY A 177 8.62 -1.26 -11.98
N GLY A 178 7.64 -1.63 -12.83
CA GLY A 178 7.86 -2.52 -13.98
C GLY A 178 6.92 -3.73 -14.05
N VAL A 179 5.76 -3.68 -13.40
CA VAL A 179 4.78 -4.78 -13.32
C VAL A 179 5.44 -6.06 -12.76
N ILE A 180 6.08 -5.92 -11.61
CA ILE A 180 6.81 -7.00 -10.97
C ILE A 180 5.81 -7.83 -10.16
N VAL A 181 5.57 -9.04 -10.61
CA VAL A 181 4.67 -10.02 -9.99
C VAL A 181 5.51 -11.07 -9.26
N PRO A 182 5.58 -11.03 -7.92
CA PRO A 182 6.30 -12.06 -7.19
C PRO A 182 5.51 -13.37 -7.16
N PRO A 183 6.17 -14.54 -7.17
CA PRO A 183 5.54 -15.81 -6.80
C PRO A 183 4.93 -15.78 -5.39
N ASP A 184 3.91 -16.64 -5.15
CA ASP A 184 3.14 -16.67 -3.89
C ASP A 184 3.99 -16.89 -2.64
N THR A 185 5.12 -17.57 -2.78
CA THR A 185 6.08 -17.81 -1.68
C THR A 185 6.61 -16.52 -1.07
N TYR A 186 6.71 -15.44 -1.83
CA TYR A 186 7.14 -14.13 -1.34
C TYR A 186 6.20 -13.60 -0.25
N TRP A 187 4.91 -13.56 -0.53
CA TRP A 187 3.92 -12.99 0.39
C TRP A 187 3.71 -13.84 1.64
N THR A 188 3.79 -15.17 1.48
CA THR A 188 3.74 -16.09 2.62
C THR A 188 4.88 -15.81 3.61
N GLU A 189 6.10 -15.61 3.10
CA GLU A 189 7.26 -15.32 3.94
C GLU A 189 7.22 -13.91 4.54
N ILE A 190 6.83 -12.88 3.75
CA ILE A 190 6.64 -11.51 4.26
C ILE A 190 5.63 -11.48 5.41
N LYS A 191 4.49 -12.15 5.25
CA LYS A 191 3.47 -12.25 6.29
C LYS A 191 4.03 -12.89 7.56
N ARG A 192 4.72 -14.03 7.42
CA ARG A 192 5.37 -14.72 8.56
C ARG A 192 6.30 -13.77 9.29
N ILE A 193 7.20 -13.07 8.58
CA ILE A 193 8.16 -12.14 9.19
C ILE A 193 7.44 -11.01 9.91
N CYS A 194 6.44 -10.39 9.31
CA CYS A 194 5.69 -9.31 9.94
C CYS A 194 5.00 -9.76 11.23
N GLU A 195 4.39 -10.94 11.23
CA GLU A 195 3.71 -11.51 12.40
C GLU A 195 4.70 -11.86 13.52
N GLU A 196 5.80 -12.54 13.20
CA GLU A 196 6.81 -12.96 14.18
C GLU A 196 7.58 -11.79 14.80
N ARG A 197 7.76 -10.69 14.06
CA ARG A 197 8.48 -9.49 14.51
C ARG A 197 7.57 -8.38 15.05
N ASP A 198 6.27 -8.66 15.20
CA ASP A 198 5.28 -7.68 15.70
C ASP A 198 5.39 -6.34 14.96
N ILE A 199 5.37 -6.36 13.61
CA ILE A 199 5.34 -5.18 12.74
C ILE A 199 4.06 -5.15 11.92
N LEU A 200 3.56 -3.96 11.63
CA LEU A 200 2.36 -3.80 10.80
C LEU A 200 2.68 -4.08 9.33
N PHE A 201 1.73 -4.72 8.63
CA PHE A 201 1.79 -4.87 7.18
C PHE A 201 0.79 -3.94 6.51
N ILE A 202 1.24 -3.11 5.57
CA ILE A 202 0.42 -2.20 4.77
C ILE A 202 0.44 -2.71 3.33
N ALA A 203 -0.70 -3.21 2.86
CA ALA A 203 -0.88 -3.56 1.45
C ALA A 203 -1.33 -2.32 0.66
N ASP A 204 -0.51 -1.87 -0.27
CA ASP A 204 -0.88 -0.79 -1.18
C ASP A 204 -1.61 -1.37 -2.40
N GLU A 205 -2.92 -1.40 -2.32
CA GLU A 205 -3.85 -1.99 -3.29
C GLU A 205 -4.34 -1.00 -4.35
N VAL A 206 -3.73 0.17 -4.48
CA VAL A 206 -4.14 1.22 -5.44
C VAL A 206 -4.23 0.69 -6.87
N ILE A 207 -3.34 -0.22 -7.28
CA ILE A 207 -3.40 -0.85 -8.60
C ILE A 207 -4.12 -2.21 -8.54
N CYS A 208 -3.86 -3.04 -7.54
CA CYS A 208 -4.29 -4.45 -7.53
C CYS A 208 -5.70 -4.65 -7.00
N GLY A 209 -6.16 -3.82 -6.09
CA GLY A 209 -7.49 -3.92 -5.51
C GLY A 209 -8.63 -3.80 -6.51
N PHE A 210 -9.79 -4.26 -6.10
CA PHE A 210 -11.04 -4.20 -6.86
C PHE A 210 -11.03 -4.94 -8.21
N GLY A 211 -10.48 -6.16 -8.21
CA GLY A 211 -10.67 -7.10 -9.32
C GLY A 211 -9.56 -7.13 -10.36
N ARG A 212 -8.45 -6.44 -10.19
CA ARG A 212 -7.35 -6.42 -11.15
C ARG A 212 -6.78 -7.82 -11.44
N THR A 213 -6.64 -8.62 -10.40
CA THR A 213 -6.09 -9.99 -10.47
C THR A 213 -7.18 -11.06 -10.51
N GLY A 214 -8.46 -10.67 -10.55
CA GLY A 214 -9.62 -11.57 -10.50
C GLY A 214 -10.24 -11.72 -9.11
N ASN A 215 -9.58 -11.24 -8.07
CA ASN A 215 -10.09 -11.17 -6.70
C ASN A 215 -10.32 -9.71 -6.29
N TRP A 216 -11.06 -9.49 -5.21
CA TRP A 216 -11.29 -8.13 -4.70
C TRP A 216 -10.00 -7.50 -4.14
N PHE A 217 -9.24 -8.32 -3.43
CA PHE A 217 -7.94 -7.96 -2.86
C PHE A 217 -7.01 -9.17 -2.84
#